data_3a0edc6fb810cbdf4c1af580e79850ed
#
_entry.id   3a0edc6fb810cbdf4c1af580e79850ed
#
_cell.length_a   1.000
_cell.length_b   1.000
_cell.length_c   1.000
_cell.angle_alpha   90.00
_cell.angle_beta   90.00
_cell.angle_gamma   90.00
#
_symmetry.space_group_name_H-M   'P 1'
#
loop_
_entity.id
_entity.type
_entity.pdbx_description
1 polymer ?
#
loop_
_entity_poly.entity_id
_entity_poly.type
_entity_poly.pdbx_seq_one_letter_code
_entity_poly.pdbx_strand_id
1 'polypeptide(L)'
;LEVACAVAHGDTVTAEDAAAALDTAVQRFNRDAHYDIASPYIKSRRAGDVDGALHWLARMVEGGEDPRFVARRLVIFASEDVGTADPTSISVAVAAAQAVALIGMPEALHNLAHATVHLSLAPKSRAVTEAIAAAMDDVSNGRSGEVPVIGPGTVSFRPVGHDDFSYYRDE
;
A
#
# COMPACT_ATOMS: atom_id res chain seq x y z
N LEU A 1 19.37 27.77 7.03
CA LEU A 1 20.15 28.67 6.17
C LEU A 1 20.55 27.99 4.86
N GLU A 2 21.14 26.79 4.89
CA GLU A 2 21.56 26.03 3.69
C GLU A 2 20.44 25.83 2.67
N VAL A 3 19.21 25.48 3.11
CA VAL A 3 18.06 25.26 2.23
C VAL A 3 17.58 26.58 1.61
N ALA A 4 17.65 27.69 2.34
CA ALA A 4 17.30 29.01 1.84
C ALA A 4 18.29 29.49 0.77
N CYS A 5 19.59 29.19 0.94
CA CYS A 5 20.60 29.47 -0.07
C CYS A 5 20.45 28.66 -1.35
N ALA A 6 19.93 27.42 -1.25
CA ALA A 6 19.69 26.55 -2.43
C ALA A 6 18.47 27.01 -3.28
N VAL A 7 17.58 27.83 -2.71
CA VAL A 7 16.37 28.34 -3.38
C VAL A 7 16.54 29.79 -3.85
N ALA A 8 17.58 30.49 -3.37
CA ALA A 8 17.84 31.88 -3.72
C ALA A 8 18.16 32.07 -5.22
N HIS A 9 17.51 33.05 -5.86
CA HIS A 9 17.71 33.42 -7.27
C HIS A 9 18.71 34.60 -7.40
N GLY A 10 19.81 34.65 -6.60
CA GLY A 10 20.79 35.67 -6.62
C GLY A 10 21.73 35.64 -5.40
N ASP A 11 22.60 36.65 -5.24
CA ASP A 11 23.61 36.76 -4.15
C ASP A 11 23.00 37.09 -2.78
N THR A 12 21.70 37.36 -2.68
CA THR A 12 20.99 37.69 -1.43
C THR A 12 19.77 36.84 -1.24
N VAL A 13 19.64 36.24 -0.06
CA VAL A 13 18.46 35.48 0.34
C VAL A 13 17.34 36.44 0.72
N THR A 14 16.25 36.42 0.00
CA THR A 14 15.06 37.24 0.28
C THR A 14 14.15 36.63 1.34
N ALA A 15 13.20 37.39 1.87
CA ALA A 15 12.17 36.86 2.76
C ALA A 15 11.29 35.84 2.07
N GLU A 16 11.09 35.95 0.76
CA GLU A 16 10.32 35.05 -0.08
C GLU A 16 11.07 33.70 -0.28
N ASP A 17 12.40 33.74 -0.50
CA ASP A 17 13.26 32.56 -0.56
C ASP A 17 13.26 31.82 0.78
N ALA A 18 13.28 32.55 1.90
CA ALA A 18 13.23 31.97 3.23
C ALA A 18 11.86 31.30 3.51
N ALA A 19 10.75 31.90 3.08
CA ALA A 19 9.42 31.34 3.20
C ALA A 19 9.25 30.07 2.35
N ALA A 20 9.73 30.10 1.10
CA ALA A 20 9.72 28.93 0.21
C ALA A 20 10.58 27.77 0.73
N ALA A 21 11.74 28.09 1.32
CA ALA A 21 12.61 27.09 1.95
C ALA A 21 11.97 26.47 3.19
N LEU A 22 11.27 27.28 4.00
CA LEU A 22 10.54 26.82 5.19
C LEU A 22 9.38 25.89 4.79
N ASP A 23 8.60 26.28 3.79
CA ASP A 23 7.49 25.47 3.26
C ASP A 23 8.00 24.12 2.69
N THR A 24 9.11 24.15 1.95
CA THR A 24 9.76 22.93 1.45
C THR A 24 10.27 22.03 2.58
N ALA A 25 10.84 22.62 3.64
CA ALA A 25 11.33 21.88 4.82
C ALA A 25 10.16 21.25 5.61
N VAL A 26 9.07 21.99 5.79
CA VAL A 26 7.84 21.51 6.45
C VAL A 26 7.21 20.38 5.63
N GLN A 27 7.14 20.50 4.29
CA GLN A 27 6.61 19.45 3.43
C GLN A 27 7.49 18.18 3.42
N ARG A 28 8.82 18.30 3.51
CA ARG A 28 9.73 17.16 3.66
C ARG A 28 9.58 16.51 5.03
N PHE A 29 9.58 17.31 6.09
CA PHE A 29 9.38 16.82 7.45
C PHE A 29 8.06 16.09 7.61
N ASN A 30 6.96 16.62 7.06
CA ASN A 30 5.66 15.95 7.05
C ASN A 30 5.72 14.63 6.30
N ARG A 31 6.33 14.58 5.10
CA ARG A 31 6.46 13.33 4.33
C ARG A 31 7.27 12.26 5.08
N ASP A 32 8.40 12.61 5.65
CA ASP A 32 9.26 11.69 6.38
C ASP A 32 8.56 11.19 7.65
N ALA A 33 7.86 12.08 8.39
CA ALA A 33 7.06 11.71 9.54
C ALA A 33 5.86 10.79 9.17
N HIS A 34 5.22 11.01 8.02
CA HIS A 34 4.16 10.14 7.50
C HIS A 34 4.66 8.73 7.17
N TYR A 35 5.84 8.61 6.53
CA TYR A 35 6.47 7.32 6.26
C TYR A 35 6.89 6.62 7.54
N ASP A 36 7.41 7.35 8.52
CA ASP A 36 7.86 6.81 9.80
C ASP A 36 6.71 6.18 10.61
N ILE A 37 5.50 6.76 10.58
CA ILE A 37 4.33 6.22 11.28
C ILE A 37 3.64 5.10 10.48
N ALA A 38 3.60 5.18 9.16
CA ALA A 38 3.00 4.15 8.31
C ALA A 38 3.73 2.80 8.40
N SER A 39 5.05 2.81 8.56
CA SER A 39 5.86 1.59 8.67
C SER A 39 5.49 0.72 9.87
N PRO A 40 5.47 1.24 11.12
CA PRO A 40 5.04 0.45 12.27
C PRO A 40 3.56 0.06 12.20
N TYR A 41 2.67 0.87 11.63
CA TYR A 41 1.28 0.48 11.37
C TYR A 41 1.16 -0.77 10.50
N ILE A 42 1.96 -0.87 9.42
CA ILE A 42 2.00 -2.05 8.56
C ILE A 42 2.60 -3.25 9.30
N LYS A 43 3.73 -3.05 10.00
CA LYS A 43 4.45 -4.11 10.71
C LYS A 43 3.64 -4.72 11.84
N SER A 44 2.91 -3.91 12.63
CA SER A 44 2.02 -4.40 13.69
C SER A 44 0.94 -5.33 13.12
N ARG A 45 0.30 -4.96 12.01
CA ARG A 45 -0.69 -5.83 11.34
C ARG A 45 -0.09 -7.13 10.82
N ARG A 46 1.13 -7.09 10.25
CA ARG A 46 1.84 -8.31 9.82
C ARG A 46 2.13 -9.25 10.98
N ALA A 47 2.48 -8.68 12.12
CA ALA A 47 2.76 -9.43 13.35
C ALA A 47 1.49 -9.93 14.08
N GLY A 48 0.30 -9.52 13.64
CA GLY A 48 -0.94 -9.82 14.35
C GLY A 48 -1.13 -9.00 15.65
N ASP A 49 -0.31 -7.95 15.85
CA ASP A 49 -0.39 -7.06 17.00
C ASP A 49 -1.52 -6.04 16.77
N VAL A 50 -2.71 -6.38 17.24
CA VAL A 50 -3.93 -5.58 17.09
C VAL A 50 -3.80 -4.25 17.85
N ASP A 51 -3.30 -4.28 19.08
CA ASP A 51 -3.20 -3.09 19.93
C ASP A 51 -2.18 -2.10 19.36
N GLY A 52 -1.04 -2.60 18.91
CA GLY A 52 -0.05 -1.80 18.21
C GLY A 52 -0.60 -1.19 16.92
N ALA A 53 -1.34 -1.95 16.12
CA ALA A 53 -1.95 -1.44 14.90
C ALA A 53 -2.98 -0.34 15.19
N LEU A 54 -3.83 -0.50 16.20
CA LEU A 54 -4.80 0.52 16.62
C LEU A 54 -4.11 1.77 17.18
N HIS A 55 -3.04 1.61 17.95
CA HIS A 55 -2.26 2.74 18.45
C HIS A 55 -1.66 3.58 17.31
N TRP A 56 -1.07 2.93 16.31
CA TRP A 56 -0.51 3.62 15.15
C TRP A 56 -1.58 4.25 14.27
N LEU A 57 -2.77 3.62 14.12
CA LEU A 57 -3.93 4.23 13.47
C LEU A 57 -4.33 5.53 14.18
N ALA A 58 -4.49 5.49 15.50
CA ALA A 58 -4.86 6.67 16.30
C ALA A 58 -3.82 7.79 16.14
N ARG A 59 -2.53 7.47 16.17
CA ARG A 59 -1.46 8.46 15.97
C ARG A 59 -1.47 9.09 14.57
N MET A 60 -1.79 8.32 13.53
CA MET A 60 -1.93 8.88 12.18
C MET A 60 -3.10 9.85 12.11
N VAL A 61 -4.25 9.48 12.66
CA VAL A 61 -5.47 10.32 12.65
C VAL A 61 -5.27 11.60 13.46
N GLU A 62 -4.74 11.51 14.68
CA GLU A 62 -4.43 12.67 15.53
C GLU A 62 -3.34 13.57 14.89
N GLY A 63 -2.42 12.99 14.14
CA GLY A 63 -1.41 13.71 13.37
C GLY A 63 -1.95 14.38 12.10
N GLY A 64 -3.24 14.23 11.81
CA GLY A 64 -3.89 14.85 10.63
C GLY A 64 -3.64 14.10 9.32
N GLU A 65 -3.29 12.81 9.37
CA GLU A 65 -3.14 12.00 8.17
C GLU A 65 -4.47 11.90 7.40
N ASP A 66 -4.39 11.96 6.08
CA ASP A 66 -5.56 11.75 5.23
C ASP A 66 -6.17 10.35 5.48
N PRO A 67 -7.42 10.25 5.93
CA PRO A 67 -8.07 8.97 6.17
C PRO A 67 -8.15 8.10 4.91
N ARG A 68 -8.13 8.71 3.72
CA ARG A 68 -8.04 7.99 2.44
C ARG A 68 -6.67 7.32 2.24
N PHE A 69 -5.59 7.92 2.77
CA PHE A 69 -4.29 7.28 2.78
C PHE A 69 -4.31 6.01 3.63
N VAL A 70 -4.86 6.09 4.85
CA VAL A 70 -5.02 4.91 5.73
C VAL A 70 -5.85 3.82 5.05
N ALA A 71 -7.00 4.20 4.47
CA ALA A 71 -7.88 3.28 3.74
C ALA A 71 -7.15 2.58 2.57
N ARG A 72 -6.38 3.32 1.76
CA ARG A 72 -5.55 2.73 0.69
C ARG A 72 -4.55 1.71 1.24
N ARG A 73 -3.92 1.99 2.40
CA ARG A 73 -3.00 1.05 3.05
C ARG A 73 -3.68 -0.22 3.53
N LEU A 74 -4.94 -0.16 3.95
CA LEU A 74 -5.72 -1.34 4.31
C LEU A 74 -6.02 -2.20 3.07
N VAL A 75 -6.44 -1.59 1.96
CA VAL A 75 -6.72 -2.31 0.70
C VAL A 75 -5.46 -2.98 0.14
N ILE A 76 -4.33 -2.27 0.13
CA ILE A 76 -3.05 -2.84 -0.31
C ILE A 76 -2.67 -4.02 0.58
N PHE A 77 -2.74 -3.86 1.91
CA PHE A 77 -2.38 -4.90 2.87
C PHE A 77 -3.26 -6.16 2.70
N ALA A 78 -4.57 -5.98 2.47
CA ALA A 78 -5.50 -7.10 2.24
C ALA A 78 -5.09 -7.94 1.03
N SER A 79 -4.54 -7.33 -0.02
CA SER A 79 -4.10 -8.04 -1.22
C SER A 79 -2.65 -8.55 -1.13
N GLU A 80 -1.75 -7.75 -0.53
CA GLU A 80 -0.30 -8.02 -0.50
C GLU A 80 0.09 -9.01 0.59
N ASP A 81 -0.49 -8.87 1.80
CA ASP A 81 -0.05 -9.59 3.01
C ASP A 81 -1.04 -10.67 3.46
N VAL A 82 -2.32 -10.53 3.15
CA VAL A 82 -3.36 -11.52 3.47
C VAL A 82 -3.67 -12.39 2.24
N GLY A 83 -3.91 -11.76 1.10
CA GLY A 83 -4.18 -12.44 -0.16
C GLY A 83 -5.35 -13.43 -0.07
N THR A 84 -5.13 -14.63 -0.60
CA THR A 84 -6.12 -15.71 -0.63
C THR A 84 -6.25 -16.47 0.69
N ALA A 85 -5.39 -16.24 1.67
CA ALA A 85 -5.49 -16.85 3.00
C ALA A 85 -6.78 -16.44 3.74
N ASP A 86 -7.28 -15.22 3.50
CA ASP A 86 -8.63 -14.80 3.87
C ASP A 86 -9.27 -14.00 2.73
N PRO A 87 -10.08 -14.62 1.87
CA PRO A 87 -10.71 -13.95 0.72
C PRO A 87 -11.66 -12.81 1.10
N THR A 88 -12.11 -12.75 2.36
CA THR A 88 -13.02 -11.70 2.84
C THR A 88 -12.30 -10.40 3.15
N SER A 89 -11.01 -10.45 3.43
CA SER A 89 -10.19 -9.32 3.84
C SER A 89 -10.20 -8.17 2.84
N ILE A 90 -10.16 -8.45 1.54
CA ILE A 90 -10.21 -7.40 0.51
C ILE A 90 -11.58 -6.68 0.52
N SER A 91 -12.68 -7.41 0.73
CA SER A 91 -14.02 -6.83 0.81
C SER A 91 -14.17 -5.94 2.03
N VAL A 92 -13.64 -6.36 3.18
CA VAL A 92 -13.64 -5.56 4.42
C VAL A 92 -12.83 -4.27 4.23
N ALA A 93 -11.66 -4.36 3.64
CA ALA A 93 -10.81 -3.20 3.38
C ALA A 93 -11.46 -2.20 2.40
N VAL A 94 -12.06 -2.70 1.32
CA VAL A 94 -12.78 -1.87 0.33
C VAL A 94 -14.02 -1.24 0.95
N ALA A 95 -14.79 -1.96 1.75
CA ALA A 95 -15.96 -1.42 2.46
C ALA A 95 -15.54 -0.28 3.42
N ALA A 96 -14.44 -0.43 4.15
CA ALA A 96 -13.90 0.65 4.98
C ALA A 96 -13.48 1.87 4.16
N ALA A 97 -12.85 1.68 3.00
CA ALA A 97 -12.49 2.78 2.11
C ALA A 97 -13.71 3.51 1.55
N GLN A 98 -14.77 2.78 1.21
CA GLN A 98 -16.04 3.37 0.78
C GLN A 98 -16.75 4.12 1.93
N ALA A 99 -16.70 3.58 3.14
CA ALA A 99 -17.24 4.26 4.34
C ALA A 99 -16.52 5.60 4.61
N VAL A 100 -15.19 5.64 4.48
CA VAL A 100 -14.43 6.89 4.58
C VAL A 100 -14.90 7.93 3.57
N ALA A 101 -15.18 7.51 2.33
CA ALA A 101 -15.67 8.41 1.29
C ALA A 101 -17.13 8.86 1.49
N LEU A 102 -17.98 7.98 2.04
CA LEU A 102 -19.41 8.21 2.19
C LEU A 102 -19.74 8.98 3.48
N ILE A 103 -19.12 8.58 4.60
CA ILE A 103 -19.45 9.09 5.93
C ILE A 103 -18.53 10.26 6.30
N GLY A 104 -17.23 10.12 6.03
CA GLY A 104 -16.20 11.07 6.46
C GLY A 104 -15.84 10.93 7.95
N MET A 105 -14.87 11.74 8.37
CA MET A 105 -14.44 11.80 9.77
C MET A 105 -15.37 12.73 10.58
N PRO A 106 -15.54 12.50 11.88
CA PRO A 106 -14.83 11.50 12.70
C PRO A 106 -15.43 10.09 12.70
N GLU A 107 -16.66 9.88 12.26
CA GLU A 107 -17.37 8.60 12.39
C GLU A 107 -16.72 7.46 11.59
N ALA A 108 -16.15 7.74 10.43
CA ALA A 108 -15.43 6.76 9.62
C ALA A 108 -14.20 6.15 10.32
N LEU A 109 -13.74 6.73 11.44
CA LEU A 109 -12.67 6.14 12.26
C LEU A 109 -13.04 4.72 12.73
N HIS A 110 -14.31 4.48 13.07
CA HIS A 110 -14.77 3.15 13.48
C HIS A 110 -14.64 2.13 12.36
N ASN A 111 -14.87 2.53 11.10
CA ASN A 111 -14.71 1.65 9.94
C ASN A 111 -13.24 1.35 9.67
N LEU A 112 -12.35 2.34 9.81
CA LEU A 112 -10.90 2.13 9.70
C LEU A 112 -10.37 1.22 10.82
N ALA A 113 -10.83 1.42 12.05
CA ALA A 113 -10.47 0.57 13.20
C ALA A 113 -10.95 -0.87 13.00
N HIS A 114 -12.22 -1.06 12.56
CA HIS A 114 -12.77 -2.38 12.27
C HIS A 114 -11.91 -3.14 11.24
N ALA A 115 -11.62 -2.51 10.09
CA ALA A 115 -10.77 -3.13 9.08
C ALA A 115 -9.34 -3.38 9.58
N THR A 116 -8.78 -2.48 10.41
CA THR A 116 -7.47 -2.67 11.02
C THR A 116 -7.43 -3.91 11.91
N VAL A 117 -8.43 -4.10 12.78
CA VAL A 117 -8.55 -5.29 13.65
C VAL A 117 -8.70 -6.56 12.81
N HIS A 118 -9.64 -6.57 11.86
CA HIS A 118 -9.87 -7.72 10.99
C HIS A 118 -8.59 -8.15 10.27
N LEU A 119 -7.91 -7.21 9.62
CA LEU A 119 -6.69 -7.48 8.87
C LEU A 119 -5.49 -7.87 9.75
N SER A 120 -5.46 -7.41 11.00
CA SER A 120 -4.43 -7.84 11.97
C SER A 120 -4.61 -9.30 12.37
N LEU A 121 -5.86 -9.74 12.54
CA LEU A 121 -6.21 -11.10 12.96
C LEU A 121 -6.22 -12.11 11.80
N ALA A 122 -6.42 -11.64 10.56
CA ALA A 122 -6.47 -12.50 9.39
C ALA A 122 -5.17 -13.31 9.22
N PRO A 123 -5.23 -14.55 8.73
CA PRO A 123 -4.04 -15.30 8.33
C PRO A 123 -3.30 -14.54 7.23
N LYS A 124 -1.99 -14.73 7.15
CA LYS A 124 -1.13 -14.01 6.19
C LYS A 124 -0.60 -14.97 5.14
N SER A 125 -0.69 -14.56 3.87
CA SER A 125 -0.03 -15.23 2.75
C SER A 125 0.44 -14.19 1.73
N ARG A 126 1.67 -14.33 1.27
CA ARG A 126 2.24 -13.51 0.20
C ARG A 126 2.22 -14.23 -1.15
N ALA A 127 1.59 -15.40 -1.23
CA ALA A 127 1.60 -16.24 -2.43
C ALA A 127 1.15 -15.48 -3.69
N VAL A 128 0.12 -14.62 -3.60
CA VAL A 128 -0.33 -13.78 -4.72
C VAL A 128 0.72 -12.75 -5.13
N THR A 129 1.32 -12.07 -4.16
CA THR A 129 2.37 -11.05 -4.40
C THR A 129 3.60 -11.67 -5.03
N GLU A 130 4.03 -12.82 -4.55
CA GLU A 130 5.19 -13.55 -5.06
C GLU A 130 4.92 -14.12 -6.46
N ALA A 131 3.71 -14.66 -6.67
CA ALA A 131 3.31 -15.18 -7.97
C ALA A 131 3.33 -14.10 -9.07
N ILE A 132 2.73 -12.93 -8.81
CA ILE A 132 2.72 -11.86 -9.81
C ILE A 132 4.12 -11.27 -10.01
N ALA A 133 4.93 -11.15 -8.96
CA ALA A 133 6.31 -10.69 -9.07
C ALA A 133 7.14 -11.63 -9.95
N ALA A 134 7.03 -12.95 -9.76
CA ALA A 134 7.72 -13.95 -10.56
C ALA A 134 7.26 -13.92 -12.04
N ALA A 135 5.95 -13.77 -12.29
CA ALA A 135 5.42 -13.65 -13.64
C ALA A 135 5.93 -12.37 -14.34
N MET A 136 5.97 -11.24 -13.63
CA MET A 136 6.49 -9.98 -14.15
C MET A 136 7.99 -10.07 -14.45
N ASP A 137 8.75 -10.76 -13.60
CA ASP A 137 10.20 -11.00 -13.82
C ASP A 137 10.44 -11.84 -15.09
N ASP A 138 9.72 -12.93 -15.26
CA ASP A 138 9.81 -13.77 -16.46
C ASP A 138 9.52 -12.95 -17.73
N VAL A 139 8.44 -12.19 -17.77
CA VAL A 139 8.09 -11.36 -18.93
C VAL A 139 9.16 -10.30 -19.20
N SER A 140 9.67 -9.64 -18.18
CA SER A 140 10.71 -8.60 -18.32
C SER A 140 12.03 -9.16 -18.81
N ASN A 141 12.33 -10.43 -18.50
CA ASN A 141 13.52 -11.15 -18.95
C ASN A 141 13.31 -11.89 -20.30
N GLY A 142 12.25 -11.60 -21.03
CA GLY A 142 12.01 -12.12 -22.37
C GLY A 142 11.33 -13.49 -22.43
N ARG A 143 10.88 -14.04 -21.30
CA ARG A 143 10.10 -15.29 -21.25
C ARG A 143 8.59 -15.04 -21.43
N SER A 144 8.22 -14.17 -22.36
CA SER A 144 6.80 -13.86 -22.63
C SER A 144 6.08 -14.93 -23.43
N GLY A 145 6.81 -15.67 -24.28
CA GLY A 145 6.27 -16.69 -25.19
C GLY A 145 5.31 -16.14 -26.25
N GLU A 146 4.92 -16.96 -27.21
CA GLU A 146 3.95 -16.61 -28.23
C GLU A 146 2.52 -16.87 -27.73
N VAL A 147 1.56 -16.08 -28.22
CA VAL A 147 0.13 -16.29 -27.89
C VAL A 147 -0.34 -17.59 -28.54
N PRO A 148 -0.92 -18.55 -27.80
CA PRO A 148 -1.41 -19.77 -28.36
C PRO A 148 -2.64 -19.52 -29.26
N VAL A 149 -2.81 -20.36 -30.27
CA VAL A 149 -4.05 -20.35 -31.07
C VAL A 149 -5.16 -20.99 -30.23
N ILE A 150 -6.17 -20.19 -29.91
CA ILE A 150 -7.31 -20.62 -29.08
C ILE A 150 -8.48 -21.00 -29.99
N GLY A 151 -9.00 -22.22 -29.84
CA GLY A 151 -10.12 -22.75 -30.61
C GLY A 151 -10.81 -23.92 -29.90
N PRO A 152 -11.82 -24.55 -30.55
CA PRO A 152 -12.47 -25.73 -29.99
C PRO A 152 -11.47 -26.83 -29.68
N GLY A 153 -11.42 -27.30 -28.43
CA GLY A 153 -10.49 -28.34 -27.97
C GLY A 153 -9.15 -27.83 -27.42
N THR A 154 -8.96 -26.54 -27.27
CA THR A 154 -7.76 -25.98 -26.60
C THR A 154 -7.66 -26.49 -25.17
N VAL A 155 -6.56 -27.14 -24.82
CA VAL A 155 -6.31 -27.77 -23.50
C VAL A 155 -5.44 -26.89 -22.62
N SER A 156 -4.58 -26.03 -23.20
CA SER A 156 -3.71 -25.11 -22.49
C SER A 156 -3.85 -23.69 -23.04
N PHE A 157 -3.88 -22.71 -22.15
CA PHE A 157 -3.92 -21.28 -22.48
C PHE A 157 -2.60 -20.59 -22.12
N ARG A 158 -1.56 -21.37 -21.79
CA ARG A 158 -0.22 -20.86 -21.50
C ARG A 158 0.48 -20.44 -22.79
N PRO A 159 1.46 -19.53 -22.72
CA PRO A 159 2.27 -19.18 -23.86
C PRO A 159 2.96 -20.41 -24.47
N VAL A 160 3.10 -20.43 -25.79
CA VAL A 160 3.72 -21.56 -26.50
C VAL A 160 5.16 -21.77 -26.00
N GLY A 161 5.49 -23.03 -25.65
CA GLY A 161 6.82 -23.40 -25.15
C GLY A 161 7.06 -23.12 -23.66
N HIS A 162 6.03 -22.73 -22.92
CA HIS A 162 6.12 -22.39 -21.50
C HIS A 162 5.07 -23.12 -20.63
N ASP A 163 4.86 -24.41 -20.87
CA ASP A 163 3.96 -25.24 -20.08
C ASP A 163 4.43 -25.47 -18.64
N ASP A 164 5.72 -25.17 -18.36
CA ASP A 164 6.40 -25.31 -17.07
C ASP A 164 6.12 -24.16 -16.08
N PHE A 165 5.43 -23.10 -16.47
CA PHE A 165 5.11 -21.99 -15.57
C PHE A 165 4.32 -22.44 -14.35
N SER A 166 4.83 -22.13 -13.15
CA SER A 166 4.21 -22.43 -11.86
C SER A 166 4.48 -21.30 -10.90
N TYR A 167 3.73 -20.20 -11.05
CA TYR A 167 3.91 -19.00 -10.24
C TYR A 167 3.19 -19.07 -8.89
N TYR A 168 1.91 -19.45 -8.93
CA TYR A 168 1.09 -19.52 -7.73
C TYR A 168 1.20 -20.91 -7.08
N ARG A 169 1.46 -20.90 -5.77
CA ARG A 169 1.44 -22.10 -4.93
C ARG A 169 0.57 -21.79 -3.72
N ASP A 170 -0.43 -22.62 -3.50
CA ASP A 170 -1.25 -22.60 -2.28
C ASP A 170 -0.43 -23.28 -1.18
N GLU A 171 -0.04 -22.53 -0.15
CA GLU A 171 0.70 -23.07 1.00
C GLU A 171 -0.23 -23.51 2.11
#